data_81cd3d3263cf6387db56343fba1239ca
#
_entry.id   81cd3d3263cf6387db56343fba1239ca
#
_cell.length_a   1.000
_cell.length_b   1.000
_cell.length_c   1.000
_cell.angle_alpha   90.00
_cell.angle_beta   90.00
_cell.angle_gamma   90.00
#
_symmetry.space_group_name_H-M   'P 1'
#
loop_
_entity.id
_entity.type
_entity.pdbx_description
1 polymer ?
#
loop_
_entity_poly.entity_id
_entity_poly.type
_entity_poly.pdbx_seq_one_letter_code
_entity_poly.pdbx_strand_id
1 'polypeptide(L)'
;MNVVDSSGWIEYFIDTANADNFASAIEKTAQLIVPALSFFEVHRFLSRKSDADHRDACLEVMRRGTIVELTAARAIAASSIAQKHSLAMADAVMYSIAQEFNATFWTQDVDYKDLPGVSYHAKPE
;
A
#
# COMPACT_ATOMS: atom_id res chain seq x y z
N MET A 1 9.86 -0.55 -9.87
CA MET A 1 8.64 0.10 -9.37
C MET A 1 8.20 -0.57 -8.07
N ASN A 2 7.65 0.20 -7.16
CA ASN A 2 7.23 -0.27 -5.85
C ASN A 2 5.82 0.19 -5.52
N VAL A 3 5.04 -0.70 -4.90
CA VAL A 3 3.76 -0.39 -4.26
C VAL A 3 3.89 -0.77 -2.79
N VAL A 4 3.51 0.12 -1.89
CA VAL A 4 3.53 -0.15 -0.45
C VAL A 4 2.10 -0.36 0.02
N ASP A 5 1.85 -1.49 0.68
CA ASP A 5 0.55 -1.78 1.29
C ASP A 5 0.19 -0.69 2.31
N SER A 6 -1.09 -0.44 2.50
CA SER A 6 -1.56 0.59 3.44
C SER A 6 -1.01 0.39 4.85
N SER A 7 -0.87 -0.84 5.30
CA SER A 7 -0.24 -1.14 6.59
C SER A 7 1.20 -0.63 6.67
N GLY A 8 1.96 -0.74 5.58
CA GLY A 8 3.33 -0.23 5.51
C GLY A 8 3.38 1.29 5.57
N TRP A 9 2.48 1.96 4.86
CA TRP A 9 2.35 3.41 4.94
C TRP A 9 2.06 3.88 6.38
N ILE A 10 1.15 3.18 7.06
CA ILE A 10 0.76 3.51 8.42
C ILE A 10 1.94 3.34 9.37
N GLU A 11 2.65 2.20 9.29
CA GLU A 11 3.84 1.98 10.11
C GLU A 11 4.90 3.07 9.91
N TYR A 12 5.11 3.49 8.66
CA TYR A 12 6.04 4.55 8.33
C TYR A 12 5.62 5.90 8.97
N PHE A 13 4.32 6.25 8.88
CA PHE A 13 3.83 7.53 9.38
C PHE A 13 3.76 7.62 10.90
N ILE A 14 3.53 6.50 11.59
CA ILE A 14 3.51 6.48 13.06
C ILE A 14 4.83 6.02 13.67
N ASP A 15 5.84 5.83 12.83
CA ASP A 15 7.23 5.55 13.22
C ASP A 15 7.37 4.36 14.17
N THR A 16 6.76 3.24 13.80
CA THR A 16 6.86 2.00 14.58
C THR A 16 8.19 1.27 14.29
N ALA A 17 8.41 0.17 15.01
CA ALA A 17 9.61 -0.64 14.82
C ALA A 17 9.75 -1.19 13.38
N ASN A 18 8.63 -1.36 12.64
CA ASN A 18 8.66 -1.86 11.27
C ASN A 18 8.77 -0.77 10.20
N ALA A 19 8.75 0.51 10.60
CA ALA A 19 8.74 1.64 9.66
C ALA A 19 9.94 1.63 8.71
N ASP A 20 11.13 1.31 9.22
CA ASP A 20 12.36 1.35 8.42
C ASP A 20 12.36 0.34 7.27
N ASN A 21 11.60 -0.73 7.39
CA ASN A 21 11.48 -1.74 6.33
C ASN A 21 10.73 -1.22 5.11
N PHE A 22 9.93 -0.17 5.26
CA PHE A 22 9.16 0.44 4.18
C PHE A 22 9.76 1.75 3.67
N ALA A 23 10.66 2.36 4.43
CA ALA A 23 11.20 3.69 4.14
C ALA A 23 11.88 3.76 2.78
N SER A 24 12.68 2.75 2.40
CA SER A 24 13.39 2.78 1.13
C SER A 24 12.45 2.79 -0.08
N ALA A 25 11.36 2.04 -0.03
CA ALA A 25 10.37 2.02 -1.11
C ALA A 25 9.60 3.35 -1.19
N ILE A 26 9.22 3.90 -0.02
CA ILE A 26 8.46 5.14 0.06
C ILE A 26 9.29 6.35 -0.41
N GLU A 27 10.56 6.38 -0.05
CA GLU A 27 11.42 7.54 -0.31
C GLU A 27 11.96 7.60 -1.73
N LYS A 28 11.91 6.48 -2.47
CA LYS A 28 12.26 6.44 -3.89
C LYS A 28 11.04 6.83 -4.73
N THR A 29 10.65 8.08 -4.64
CA THR A 29 9.38 8.56 -5.21
C THR A 29 9.25 8.39 -6.71
N ALA A 30 10.36 8.43 -7.45
CA ALA A 30 10.34 8.21 -8.90
C ALA A 30 9.93 6.78 -9.29
N GLN A 31 10.03 5.84 -8.36
CA GLN A 31 9.68 4.42 -8.57
C GLN A 31 8.47 3.99 -7.75
N LEU A 32 7.79 4.93 -7.13
CA LEU A 32 6.70 4.65 -6.20
C LEU A 32 5.35 4.84 -6.89
N ILE A 33 4.55 3.78 -6.87
CA ILE A 33 3.17 3.79 -7.35
C ILE A 33 2.26 3.74 -6.12
N VAL A 34 1.27 4.64 -6.09
CA VAL A 34 0.34 4.75 -4.97
C VAL A 34 -1.08 4.56 -5.49
N PRO A 35 -1.70 3.40 -5.26
CA PRO A 35 -3.09 3.20 -5.61
C PRO A 35 -3.98 4.22 -4.88
N ALA A 36 -4.96 4.78 -5.58
CA ALA A 36 -5.87 5.76 -4.99
C ALA A 36 -6.56 5.22 -3.73
N LEU A 37 -6.87 3.93 -3.69
CA LEU A 37 -7.49 3.29 -2.53
C LEU A 37 -6.62 3.35 -1.28
N SER A 38 -5.30 3.42 -1.43
CA SER A 38 -4.39 3.58 -0.29
C SER A 38 -4.64 4.88 0.45
N PHE A 39 -5.01 5.95 -0.26
CA PHE A 39 -5.37 7.23 0.38
C PHE A 39 -6.60 7.08 1.26
N PHE A 40 -7.61 6.31 0.83
CA PHE A 40 -8.79 6.06 1.65
C PHE A 40 -8.41 5.38 2.97
N GLU A 41 -7.62 4.32 2.90
CA GLU A 41 -7.28 3.53 4.08
C GLU A 41 -6.37 4.28 5.05
N VAL A 42 -5.37 4.99 4.52
CA VAL A 42 -4.45 5.77 5.35
C VAL A 42 -5.16 6.96 5.98
N HIS A 43 -5.97 7.67 5.19
CA HIS A 43 -6.76 8.81 5.70
C HIS A 43 -7.69 8.35 6.82
N ARG A 44 -8.39 7.25 6.63
CA ARG A 44 -9.32 6.71 7.63
C ARG A 44 -8.60 6.38 8.94
N PHE A 45 -7.45 5.71 8.84
CA PHE A 45 -6.66 5.35 10.03
C PHE A 45 -6.17 6.59 10.76
N LEU A 46 -5.53 7.52 10.04
CA LEU A 46 -4.94 8.71 10.65
C LEU A 46 -6.01 9.69 11.20
N SER A 47 -7.19 9.71 10.59
CA SER A 47 -8.31 10.52 11.11
C SER A 47 -8.76 10.07 12.48
N ARG A 48 -8.54 8.81 12.83
CA ARG A 48 -8.88 8.25 14.14
C ARG A 48 -7.75 8.34 15.16
N LYS A 49 -6.49 8.37 14.69
CA LYS A 49 -5.31 8.21 15.54
C LYS A 49 -4.43 9.44 15.64
N SER A 50 -4.61 10.42 14.75
CA SER A 50 -3.79 11.61 14.69
C SER A 50 -4.65 12.86 14.56
N ASP A 51 -4.04 14.05 14.74
CA ASP A 51 -4.71 15.31 14.43
C ASP A 51 -4.76 15.53 12.90
N ALA A 52 -5.57 16.51 12.49
CA ALA A 52 -5.80 16.81 11.08
C ALA A 52 -4.53 17.30 10.37
N ASP A 53 -3.70 18.08 11.04
CA ASP A 53 -2.47 18.62 10.44
C ASP A 53 -1.46 17.52 10.14
N HIS A 54 -1.27 16.58 11.07
CA HIS A 54 -0.39 15.43 10.86
C HIS A 54 -0.91 14.54 9.74
N ARG A 55 -2.21 14.22 9.78
CA ARG A 55 -2.86 13.43 8.73
C ARG A 55 -2.64 14.04 7.36
N ASP A 56 -2.92 15.33 7.21
CA ASP A 56 -2.84 16.00 5.91
C ASP A 56 -1.40 16.09 5.40
N ALA A 57 -0.44 16.27 6.31
CA ALA A 57 0.99 16.21 5.95
C ALA A 57 1.39 14.83 5.44
N CYS A 58 0.88 13.77 6.06
CA CYS A 58 1.15 12.39 5.61
C CYS A 58 0.59 12.13 4.21
N LEU A 59 -0.63 12.61 3.93
CA LEU A 59 -1.22 12.45 2.60
C LEU A 59 -0.42 13.19 1.53
N GLU A 60 0.16 14.33 1.85
CA GLU A 60 1.05 15.06 0.92
C GLU A 60 2.30 14.25 0.60
N VAL A 61 2.85 13.51 1.56
CA VAL A 61 3.97 12.60 1.31
C VAL A 61 3.56 11.53 0.30
N MET A 62 2.37 10.94 0.44
CA MET A 62 1.87 9.94 -0.48
C MET A 62 1.71 10.47 -1.91
N ARG A 63 1.38 11.76 -2.07
CA ARG A 63 1.21 12.40 -3.39
C ARG A 63 2.51 12.55 -4.16
N ARG A 64 3.66 12.33 -3.54
CA ARG A 64 4.96 12.40 -4.23
C ARG A 64 5.18 11.23 -5.18
N GLY A 65 4.50 10.11 -4.98
CA GLY A 65 4.51 8.99 -5.92
C GLY A 65 3.54 9.19 -7.07
N THR A 66 3.46 8.21 -7.95
CA THR A 66 2.50 8.20 -9.05
C THR A 66 1.19 7.61 -8.57
N ILE A 67 0.13 8.42 -8.54
CA ILE A 67 -1.20 7.97 -8.12
C ILE A 67 -1.85 7.19 -9.26
N VAL A 68 -2.34 5.99 -8.95
CA VAL A 68 -3.04 5.13 -9.92
C VAL A 68 -4.50 4.99 -9.50
N GLU A 69 -5.39 5.47 -10.37
CA GLU A 69 -6.83 5.47 -10.11
C GLU A 69 -7.44 4.06 -10.22
N LEU A 70 -8.49 3.82 -9.45
CA LEU A 70 -9.27 2.58 -9.56
C LEU A 70 -10.30 2.74 -10.66
N THR A 71 -9.97 2.27 -11.85
CA THR A 71 -10.90 2.25 -12.99
C THR A 71 -11.76 0.99 -12.96
N ALA A 72 -12.82 0.96 -13.79
CA ALA A 72 -13.63 -0.25 -13.94
C ALA A 72 -12.79 -1.45 -14.37
N ALA A 73 -11.87 -1.25 -15.33
CA ALA A 73 -10.98 -2.32 -15.80
C ALA A 73 -10.11 -2.86 -14.67
N ARG A 74 -9.55 -1.97 -13.83
CA ARG A 74 -8.72 -2.37 -12.69
C ARG A 74 -9.55 -3.08 -11.62
N ALA A 75 -10.79 -2.66 -11.41
CA ALA A 75 -11.68 -3.33 -10.46
C ALA A 75 -12.00 -4.77 -10.91
N ILE A 76 -12.24 -4.98 -12.20
CA ILE A 76 -12.48 -6.31 -12.75
C ILE A 76 -11.24 -7.20 -12.61
N ALA A 77 -10.06 -6.67 -12.96
CA ALA A 77 -8.80 -7.39 -12.78
C ALA A 77 -8.58 -7.79 -11.31
N ALA A 78 -8.87 -6.87 -10.38
CA ALA A 78 -8.74 -7.13 -8.95
C ALA A 78 -9.71 -8.22 -8.48
N SER A 79 -10.91 -8.30 -9.06
CA SER A 79 -11.87 -9.36 -8.74
C SER A 79 -11.30 -10.75 -9.05
N SER A 80 -10.63 -10.89 -10.18
CA SER A 80 -9.98 -12.16 -10.55
C SER A 80 -8.84 -12.50 -9.58
N ILE A 81 -8.05 -11.51 -9.18
CA ILE A 81 -6.98 -11.66 -8.18
C ILE A 81 -7.56 -12.07 -6.82
N ALA A 82 -8.67 -11.47 -6.41
CA ALA A 82 -9.33 -11.79 -5.15
C ALA A 82 -9.76 -13.27 -5.11
N GLN A 83 -10.32 -13.78 -6.22
CA GLN A 83 -10.71 -15.18 -6.31
C GLN A 83 -9.52 -16.10 -6.29
N LYS A 84 -8.48 -15.78 -7.07
CA LYS A 84 -7.30 -16.64 -7.21
C LYS A 84 -6.53 -16.79 -5.90
N HIS A 85 -6.43 -15.71 -5.12
CA HIS A 85 -5.58 -15.69 -3.92
C HIS A 85 -6.38 -15.55 -2.62
N SER A 86 -7.71 -15.60 -2.67
CA SER A 86 -8.58 -15.47 -1.50
C SER A 86 -8.31 -14.20 -0.70
N LEU A 87 -8.18 -13.07 -1.42
CA LEU A 87 -7.93 -11.77 -0.80
C LEU A 87 -9.23 -10.97 -0.65
N ALA A 88 -9.29 -10.15 0.41
CA ALA A 88 -10.34 -9.17 0.58
C ALA A 88 -10.26 -8.10 -0.53
N MET A 89 -11.35 -7.37 -0.74
CA MET A 89 -11.47 -6.42 -1.86
C MET A 89 -10.33 -5.40 -1.91
N ALA A 90 -10.08 -4.69 -0.82
CA ALA A 90 -9.04 -3.64 -0.81
C ALA A 90 -7.65 -4.23 -1.07
N ASP A 91 -7.36 -5.37 -0.43
CA ASP A 91 -6.08 -6.06 -0.60
C ASP A 91 -5.87 -6.51 -2.04
N ALA A 92 -6.91 -7.06 -2.65
CA ALA A 92 -6.86 -7.51 -4.04
C ALA A 92 -6.64 -6.35 -5.01
N VAL A 93 -7.27 -5.21 -4.78
CA VAL A 93 -7.09 -4.01 -5.61
C VAL A 93 -5.64 -3.54 -5.60
N MET A 94 -5.05 -3.41 -4.42
CA MET A 94 -3.67 -2.94 -4.30
C MET A 94 -2.67 -3.92 -4.91
N TYR A 95 -2.83 -5.20 -4.63
CA TYR A 95 -1.95 -6.22 -5.18
C TYR A 95 -2.10 -6.34 -6.71
N SER A 96 -3.31 -6.24 -7.22
CA SER A 96 -3.58 -6.29 -8.67
C SER A 96 -2.91 -5.11 -9.39
N ILE A 97 -2.94 -3.93 -8.81
CA ILE A 97 -2.25 -2.75 -9.37
C ILE A 97 -0.74 -2.99 -9.39
N ALA A 98 -0.17 -3.54 -8.31
CA ALA A 98 1.25 -3.88 -8.30
C ALA A 98 1.60 -4.86 -9.43
N GLN A 99 0.77 -5.87 -9.66
CA GLN A 99 0.98 -6.83 -10.74
C GLN A 99 0.88 -6.18 -12.12
N GLU A 100 -0.07 -5.28 -12.32
CA GLU A 100 -0.25 -4.58 -13.61
C GLU A 100 1.02 -3.82 -14.02
N PHE A 101 1.66 -3.16 -13.05
CA PHE A 101 2.86 -2.36 -13.30
C PHE A 101 4.16 -3.14 -13.09
N ASN A 102 4.07 -4.44 -12.87
CA ASN A 102 5.22 -5.29 -12.57
C ASN A 102 6.06 -4.72 -11.42
N ALA A 103 5.38 -4.18 -10.42
CA ALA A 103 5.99 -3.57 -9.25
C ALA A 103 6.16 -4.57 -8.13
N THR A 104 7.16 -4.35 -7.27
CA THR A 104 7.28 -5.09 -6.02
C THR A 104 6.24 -4.58 -5.04
N PHE A 105 5.51 -5.49 -4.41
CA PHE A 105 4.50 -5.16 -3.40
C PHE A 105 5.09 -5.36 -2.00
N TRP A 106 5.21 -4.26 -1.25
CA TRP A 106 5.82 -4.25 0.09
C TRP A 106 4.74 -4.31 1.16
N THR A 107 4.79 -5.32 2.02
CA THR A 107 3.74 -5.55 3.02
C THR A 107 4.28 -6.22 4.28
N GLN A 108 3.56 -6.04 5.39
CA GLN A 108 3.75 -6.81 6.61
C GLN A 108 2.62 -7.82 6.85
N ASP A 109 1.64 -7.87 5.96
CA ASP A 109 0.48 -8.75 6.10
C ASP A 109 0.83 -10.15 5.62
N VAL A 110 0.65 -11.13 6.49
CA VAL A 110 0.96 -12.54 6.22
C VAL A 110 0.12 -13.11 5.07
N ASP A 111 -1.05 -12.54 4.78
CA ASP A 111 -1.92 -13.01 3.70
C ASP A 111 -1.27 -12.90 2.33
N TYR A 112 -0.28 -12.01 2.16
CA TYR A 112 0.45 -11.86 0.90
C TYR A 112 1.78 -12.60 0.85
N LYS A 113 2.24 -13.17 1.97
CA LYS A 113 3.63 -13.60 2.16
C LYS A 113 4.20 -14.43 1.02
N ASP A 114 3.41 -15.38 0.50
CA ASP A 114 3.88 -16.32 -0.52
C ASP A 114 3.42 -15.98 -1.93
N LEU A 115 2.84 -14.79 -2.13
CA LEU A 115 2.36 -14.37 -3.44
C LEU A 115 3.51 -13.82 -4.31
N PRO A 116 3.43 -14.00 -5.64
CA PRO A 116 4.48 -13.49 -6.54
C PRO A 116 4.67 -11.98 -6.43
N GLY A 117 5.92 -11.54 -6.47
CA GLY A 117 6.26 -10.12 -6.49
C GLY A 117 6.16 -9.42 -5.14
N VAL A 118 6.03 -10.16 -4.04
CA VAL A 118 5.86 -9.61 -2.70
C VAL A 118 7.19 -9.53 -1.96
N SER A 119 7.45 -8.38 -1.35
CA SER A 119 8.50 -8.19 -0.35
C SER A 119 7.83 -8.13 1.02
N TYR A 120 7.89 -9.25 1.73
CA TYR A 120 7.21 -9.41 3.01
C TYR A 120 8.13 -9.07 4.17
N HIS A 121 7.67 -8.21 5.08
CA HIS A 121 8.41 -7.79 6.27
C HIS A 121 7.53 -8.00 7.50
N ALA A 122 7.74 -9.12 8.19
CA ALA A 122 6.93 -9.45 9.36
C ALA A 122 6.97 -8.35 10.41
N LYS A 123 5.82 -8.05 10.99
CA LYS A 123 5.74 -7.09 12.08
C LYS A 123 6.51 -7.65 13.28
N PRO A 124 7.42 -6.87 13.90
CA PRO A 124 8.14 -7.34 15.10
C PRO A 124 7.19 -7.65 16.25
N GLU A 125 7.52 -8.66 17.02
CA GLU A 125 6.76 -9.08 18.19
C GLU A 125 6.99 -8.13 19.38
#